data_53da05f7a1839cd464d19da713ba250b
#
_entry.id   53da05f7a1839cd464d19da713ba250b
#
_cell.length_a   1.000
_cell.length_b   1.000
_cell.length_c   1.000
_cell.angle_alpha   90.00
_cell.angle_beta   90.00
_cell.angle_gamma   90.00
#
_symmetry.space_group_name_H-M   'P 1'
#
loop_
_entity.id
_entity.type
_entity.pdbx_description
1 polymer ?
#
loop_
_entity_poly.entity_id
_entity_poly.type
_entity_poly.pdbx_seq_one_letter_code
_entity_poly.pdbx_strand_id
1 'polypeptide(L)'
;MAHELTIEVANHPISMEIEGDAFLHPVREAYHPFSSDRDPEFRLSVYPDHNLMVQDESSVGLTFSNGEVKIVDDYLRGSLDLRNNTGEIRINPVWFIASLAIFVRNMFTLILILKDQGLVLHAVAVLRDDEVYVFLGPSGSGKTTVAQLSPECIVLSDDIVFVKPFGRSSYAVFPTPCWGDMQRGDRENRGYPLKMMFKLARDSEVYLRPYGLAEGISEVFTIPHIPLDTLSLKDVLKRYRRLLAMVPCYEMHFARDGRFWQAIDRERMSLALKEG
;
A
#
# COMPACT_ATOMS: atom_id res chain seq x y z
N MET A 1 -29.77 10.11 -6.06
CA MET A 1 -28.90 11.04 -6.82
C MET A 1 -27.48 10.49 -6.83
N ALA A 2 -26.69 10.79 -7.86
CA ALA A 2 -25.26 10.44 -7.85
C ALA A 2 -24.48 11.58 -7.15
N HIS A 3 -23.47 11.22 -6.39
CA HIS A 3 -22.64 12.16 -5.64
C HIS A 3 -21.19 11.96 -6.02
N GLU A 4 -20.46 13.03 -6.22
CA GLU A 4 -19.05 13.00 -6.55
C GLU A 4 -18.18 13.26 -5.32
N LEU A 5 -17.12 12.46 -5.18
CA LEU A 5 -16.06 12.61 -4.18
C LEU A 5 -14.72 12.39 -4.86
N THR A 6 -13.80 13.33 -4.72
CA THR A 6 -12.43 13.16 -5.21
C THR A 6 -11.51 12.81 -4.04
N ILE A 7 -10.74 11.73 -4.21
CA ILE A 7 -9.67 11.32 -3.30
C ILE A 7 -8.34 11.30 -4.05
N GLU A 8 -7.25 11.51 -3.32
CA GLU A 8 -5.90 11.45 -3.87
C GLU A 8 -5.05 10.48 -3.06
N VAL A 9 -4.38 9.55 -3.73
CA VAL A 9 -3.43 8.62 -3.11
C VAL A 9 -2.16 8.61 -3.96
N ALA A 10 -1.02 8.76 -3.33
CA ALA A 10 0.28 8.75 -4.00
C ALA A 10 0.38 9.73 -5.19
N ASN A 11 -0.25 10.92 -5.06
CA ASN A 11 -0.36 11.98 -6.06
C ASN A 11 -1.27 11.66 -7.27
N HIS A 12 -2.14 10.65 -7.16
CA HIS A 12 -3.15 10.33 -8.17
C HIS A 12 -4.54 10.70 -7.66
N PRO A 13 -5.13 11.82 -8.14
CA PRO A 13 -6.50 12.18 -7.82
C PRO A 13 -7.48 11.34 -8.64
N ILE A 14 -8.49 10.79 -7.96
CA ILE A 14 -9.53 9.93 -8.54
C ILE A 14 -10.88 10.45 -8.10
N SER A 15 -11.80 10.71 -9.04
CA SER A 15 -13.19 10.97 -8.67
C SER A 15 -13.98 9.67 -8.57
N MET A 16 -14.82 9.57 -7.56
CA MET A 16 -15.81 8.51 -7.39
C MET A 16 -17.19 9.11 -7.48
N GLU A 17 -17.97 8.67 -8.48
CA GLU A 17 -19.38 8.99 -8.61
C GLU A 17 -20.19 7.85 -7.95
N ILE A 18 -20.83 8.15 -6.81
CA ILE A 18 -21.47 7.16 -5.94
C ILE A 18 -22.98 7.28 -6.11
N GLU A 19 -23.63 6.20 -6.53
CA GLU A 19 -25.08 6.13 -6.60
C GLU A 19 -25.67 5.80 -5.23
N GLY A 20 -26.67 6.60 -4.81
CA GLY A 20 -27.44 6.39 -3.57
C GLY A 20 -26.92 7.19 -2.38
N ASP A 21 -27.79 8.07 -1.86
CA ASP A 21 -27.49 9.02 -0.77
C ASP A 21 -27.00 8.31 0.50
N ALA A 22 -27.48 7.09 0.77
CA ALA A 22 -27.13 6.32 1.96
C ALA A 22 -25.64 5.95 2.04
N PHE A 23 -24.93 5.88 0.89
CA PHE A 23 -23.54 5.45 0.84
C PHE A 23 -22.54 6.61 0.87
N LEU A 24 -23.00 7.82 0.57
CA LEU A 24 -22.12 8.99 0.48
C LEU A 24 -21.41 9.29 1.81
N HIS A 25 -22.16 9.35 2.91
CA HIS A 25 -21.59 9.69 4.21
C HIS A 25 -20.55 8.66 4.69
N PRO A 26 -20.84 7.35 4.69
CA PRO A 26 -19.83 6.33 5.03
C PRO A 26 -18.56 6.38 4.16
N VAL A 27 -18.70 6.66 2.85
CA VAL A 27 -17.53 6.77 1.97
C VAL A 27 -16.74 8.03 2.27
N ARG A 28 -17.39 9.18 2.48
CA ARG A 28 -16.70 10.40 2.89
C ARG A 28 -15.94 10.24 4.20
N GLU A 29 -16.54 9.60 5.17
CA GLU A 29 -15.90 9.32 6.46
C GLU A 29 -14.67 8.41 6.28
N ALA A 30 -14.82 7.31 5.53
CA ALA A 30 -13.74 6.35 5.28
C ALA A 30 -12.55 6.97 4.53
N TYR A 31 -12.82 7.87 3.58
CA TYR A 31 -11.78 8.43 2.71
C TYR A 31 -11.42 9.89 3.03
N HIS A 32 -11.97 10.48 4.10
CA HIS A 32 -11.72 11.87 4.49
C HIS A 32 -10.23 12.27 4.52
N PRO A 33 -9.30 11.45 5.04
CA PRO A 33 -7.87 11.81 5.06
C PRO A 33 -7.23 11.91 3.68
N PHE A 34 -7.91 11.43 2.64
CA PHE A 34 -7.46 11.41 1.25
C PHE A 34 -8.27 12.37 0.35
N SER A 35 -9.16 13.18 0.91
CA SER A 35 -9.94 14.15 0.13
C SER A 35 -9.04 15.09 -0.64
N SER A 36 -9.41 15.41 -1.89
CA SER A 36 -8.63 16.29 -2.77
C SER A 36 -9.54 17.17 -3.61
N ASP A 37 -9.09 18.40 -3.88
CA ASP A 37 -9.75 19.35 -4.79
C ASP A 37 -9.06 19.38 -6.18
N ARG A 38 -8.11 18.50 -6.43
CA ARG A 38 -7.41 18.40 -7.71
C ARG A 38 -8.30 17.78 -8.78
N ASP A 39 -8.07 18.21 -10.04
CA ASP A 39 -8.74 17.59 -11.18
C ASP A 39 -8.43 16.09 -11.24
N PRO A 40 -9.44 15.21 -11.35
CA PRO A 40 -9.24 13.78 -11.30
C PRO A 40 -8.55 13.26 -12.57
N GLU A 41 -7.51 12.44 -12.36
CA GLU A 41 -6.85 11.69 -13.43
C GLU A 41 -7.65 10.44 -13.85
N PHE A 42 -8.52 9.93 -12.95
CA PHE A 42 -9.30 8.72 -13.14
C PHE A 42 -10.72 8.94 -12.63
N ARG A 43 -11.71 8.33 -13.29
CA ARG A 43 -13.12 8.40 -12.87
C ARG A 43 -13.68 7.01 -12.61
N LEU A 44 -14.28 6.83 -11.43
CA LEU A 44 -14.87 5.58 -10.99
C LEU A 44 -16.37 5.78 -10.71
N SER A 45 -17.21 5.03 -11.40
CA SER A 45 -18.65 4.98 -11.11
C SER A 45 -18.94 3.81 -10.17
N VAL A 46 -19.64 4.09 -9.06
CA VAL A 46 -19.88 3.13 -7.97
C VAL A 46 -21.38 2.90 -7.80
N TYR A 47 -21.83 1.68 -8.05
CA TYR A 47 -23.23 1.29 -8.04
C TYR A 47 -23.53 0.26 -6.94
N PRO A 48 -24.53 0.49 -6.07
CA PRO A 48 -25.04 -0.55 -5.20
C PRO A 48 -25.84 -1.58 -6.01
N ASP A 49 -25.63 -2.86 -5.73
CA ASP A 49 -26.36 -3.97 -6.35
C ASP A 49 -26.78 -4.99 -5.28
N HIS A 50 -28.04 -4.94 -4.88
CA HIS A 50 -28.62 -5.79 -3.84
C HIS A 50 -28.64 -7.27 -4.20
N ASN A 51 -28.57 -7.59 -5.50
CA ASN A 51 -28.62 -8.98 -5.98
C ASN A 51 -27.23 -9.55 -6.21
N LEU A 52 -26.19 -8.75 -6.05
CA LEU A 52 -24.81 -9.17 -6.28
C LEU A 52 -24.35 -10.10 -5.17
N MET A 53 -24.10 -11.34 -5.53
CA MET A 53 -23.41 -12.34 -4.73
C MET A 53 -22.67 -13.26 -5.72
N VAL A 54 -21.36 -13.33 -5.60
CA VAL A 54 -20.54 -14.19 -6.47
C VAL A 54 -20.60 -15.60 -5.88
N GLN A 55 -21.16 -16.54 -6.64
CA GLN A 55 -21.34 -17.94 -6.23
C GLN A 55 -20.21 -18.85 -6.77
N ASP A 56 -19.46 -18.37 -7.76
CA ASP A 56 -18.38 -19.12 -8.39
C ASP A 56 -17.02 -18.59 -7.92
N GLU A 57 -16.44 -19.27 -6.95
CA GLU A 57 -15.13 -18.96 -6.40
C GLU A 57 -14.02 -18.95 -7.46
N SER A 58 -14.17 -19.67 -8.57
CA SER A 58 -13.20 -19.68 -9.66
C SER A 58 -13.13 -18.35 -10.41
N SER A 59 -14.14 -17.50 -10.28
CA SER A 59 -14.19 -16.17 -10.89
C SER A 59 -13.59 -15.06 -10.01
N VAL A 60 -13.30 -15.35 -8.75
CA VAL A 60 -12.72 -14.37 -7.81
C VAL A 60 -11.26 -14.08 -8.18
N GLY A 61 -10.91 -12.81 -8.26
CA GLY A 61 -9.57 -12.36 -8.55
C GLY A 61 -9.49 -11.21 -9.55
N LEU A 62 -8.29 -11.02 -10.10
CA LEU A 62 -8.01 -10.05 -11.16
C LEU A 62 -7.73 -10.75 -12.48
N THR A 63 -8.38 -10.24 -13.54
CA THR A 63 -8.09 -10.66 -14.92
C THR A 63 -7.76 -9.47 -15.79
N PHE A 64 -6.75 -9.61 -16.65
CA PHE A 64 -6.27 -8.56 -17.56
C PHE A 64 -6.56 -8.96 -18.99
N SER A 65 -7.17 -8.07 -19.76
CA SER A 65 -7.42 -8.27 -21.18
C SER A 65 -7.47 -6.93 -21.92
N ASN A 66 -6.61 -6.75 -22.91
CA ASN A 66 -6.65 -5.61 -23.83
C ASN A 66 -6.71 -4.21 -23.16
N GLY A 67 -6.03 -4.03 -22.01
CA GLY A 67 -6.02 -2.76 -21.28
C GLY A 67 -7.22 -2.58 -20.34
N GLU A 68 -8.11 -3.54 -20.27
CA GLU A 68 -9.16 -3.66 -19.27
C GLU A 68 -8.71 -4.59 -18.15
N VAL A 69 -9.03 -4.22 -16.92
CA VAL A 69 -8.84 -5.06 -15.73
C VAL A 69 -10.19 -5.35 -15.12
N LYS A 70 -10.53 -6.61 -14.92
CA LYS A 70 -11.72 -7.03 -14.18
C LYS A 70 -11.30 -7.44 -12.78
N ILE A 71 -12.05 -6.96 -11.80
CA ILE A 71 -11.85 -7.24 -10.39
C ILE A 71 -13.14 -7.83 -9.85
N VAL A 72 -13.07 -9.07 -9.36
CA VAL A 72 -14.20 -9.81 -8.82
C VAL A 72 -13.86 -10.31 -7.43
N ASP A 73 -14.75 -10.10 -6.49
CA ASP A 73 -14.70 -10.64 -5.14
C ASP A 73 -16.13 -11.07 -4.75
N ASP A 74 -16.34 -11.69 -3.61
CA ASP A 74 -17.62 -12.27 -3.17
C ASP A 74 -18.80 -11.29 -3.29
N TYR A 75 -18.55 -10.01 -3.02
CA TYR A 75 -19.58 -8.96 -2.94
C TYR A 75 -19.31 -7.78 -3.87
N LEU A 76 -18.38 -7.93 -4.81
CA LEU A 76 -18.10 -6.91 -5.81
C LEU A 76 -17.81 -7.48 -7.19
N ARG A 77 -18.21 -6.74 -8.22
CA ARG A 77 -17.74 -6.89 -9.60
C ARG A 77 -17.44 -5.53 -10.17
N GLY A 78 -16.24 -5.35 -10.71
CA GLY A 78 -15.88 -4.11 -11.36
C GLY A 78 -14.87 -4.28 -12.47
N SER A 79 -14.71 -3.23 -13.24
CA SER A 79 -13.70 -3.15 -14.28
C SER A 79 -13.01 -1.79 -14.28
N LEU A 80 -11.77 -1.76 -14.75
CA LEU A 80 -10.97 -0.57 -14.97
C LEU A 80 -10.52 -0.54 -16.43
N ASP A 81 -10.80 0.54 -17.13
CA ASP A 81 -10.21 0.84 -18.43
C ASP A 81 -8.99 1.75 -18.20
N LEU A 82 -7.80 1.16 -18.24
CA LEU A 82 -6.54 1.86 -18.00
C LEU A 82 -6.13 2.78 -19.15
N ARG A 83 -6.75 2.66 -20.34
CA ARG A 83 -6.48 3.52 -21.48
C ARG A 83 -7.27 4.83 -21.38
N ASN A 84 -8.55 4.73 -21.00
CA ASN A 84 -9.45 5.86 -20.87
C ASN A 84 -9.49 6.44 -19.45
N ASN A 85 -8.79 5.81 -18.49
CA ASN A 85 -8.78 6.18 -17.08
C ASN A 85 -10.19 6.23 -16.48
N THR A 86 -10.99 5.21 -16.76
CA THR A 86 -12.36 5.07 -16.23
C THR A 86 -12.53 3.71 -15.59
N GLY A 87 -13.47 3.61 -14.68
CA GLY A 87 -13.85 2.34 -14.06
C GLY A 87 -15.30 2.32 -13.64
N GLU A 88 -15.82 1.14 -13.48
CA GLU A 88 -17.15 0.86 -12.97
C GLU A 88 -17.06 -0.26 -11.93
N ILE A 89 -17.80 -0.11 -10.84
CA ILE A 89 -17.91 -1.14 -9.80
C ILE A 89 -19.36 -1.29 -9.34
N ARG A 90 -19.81 -2.53 -9.20
CA ARG A 90 -21.06 -2.92 -8.55
C ARG A 90 -20.75 -3.61 -7.24
N ILE A 91 -21.41 -3.19 -6.18
CA ILE A 91 -21.11 -3.63 -4.80
C ILE A 91 -22.41 -4.03 -4.11
N ASN A 92 -22.38 -5.17 -3.41
CA ASN A 92 -23.47 -5.53 -2.50
C ASN A 92 -23.52 -4.53 -1.32
N PRO A 93 -24.67 -3.88 -1.08
CA PRO A 93 -24.80 -2.85 -0.06
C PRO A 93 -24.42 -3.26 1.38
N VAL A 94 -24.56 -4.54 1.71
CA VAL A 94 -24.22 -5.06 3.06
C VAL A 94 -22.71 -4.94 3.34
N TRP A 95 -21.88 -5.06 2.31
CA TRP A 95 -20.41 -5.02 2.39
C TRP A 95 -19.80 -3.83 1.66
N PHE A 96 -20.57 -2.74 1.48
CA PHE A 96 -20.26 -1.65 0.57
C PHE A 96 -18.87 -1.05 0.82
N ILE A 97 -18.56 -0.62 2.04
CA ILE A 97 -17.28 0.02 2.36
C ILE A 97 -16.11 -0.96 2.25
N ALA A 98 -16.27 -2.20 2.74
CA ALA A 98 -15.22 -3.22 2.66
C ALA A 98 -14.89 -3.58 1.21
N SER A 99 -15.91 -3.79 0.40
CA SER A 99 -15.74 -4.12 -1.03
C SER A 99 -15.18 -2.94 -1.83
N LEU A 100 -15.61 -1.71 -1.54
CA LEU A 100 -15.04 -0.51 -2.16
C LEU A 100 -13.55 -0.38 -1.79
N ALA A 101 -13.17 -0.65 -0.55
CA ALA A 101 -11.77 -0.61 -0.12
C ALA A 101 -10.91 -1.64 -0.87
N ILE A 102 -11.41 -2.86 -1.07
CA ILE A 102 -10.72 -3.89 -1.89
C ILE A 102 -10.51 -3.39 -3.33
N PHE A 103 -11.55 -2.81 -3.94
CA PHE A 103 -11.46 -2.31 -5.31
C PHE A 103 -10.48 -1.13 -5.43
N VAL A 104 -10.60 -0.13 -4.57
CA VAL A 104 -9.74 1.05 -4.52
C VAL A 104 -8.28 0.65 -4.28
N ARG A 105 -8.01 -0.29 -3.38
CA ARG A 105 -6.68 -0.85 -3.16
C ARG A 105 -6.07 -1.43 -4.44
N ASN A 106 -6.82 -2.27 -5.14
CA ASN A 106 -6.36 -2.87 -6.40
C ASN A 106 -6.13 -1.82 -7.47
N MET A 107 -7.03 -0.86 -7.61
CA MET A 107 -6.91 0.25 -8.57
C MET A 107 -5.64 1.07 -8.33
N PHE A 108 -5.39 1.55 -7.10
CA PHE A 108 -4.18 2.30 -6.80
C PHE A 108 -2.90 1.46 -6.91
N THR A 109 -2.97 0.17 -6.56
CA THR A 109 -1.86 -0.76 -6.80
C THR A 109 -1.48 -0.80 -8.28
N LEU A 110 -2.47 -0.92 -9.16
CA LEU A 110 -2.26 -0.95 -10.62
C LEU A 110 -1.71 0.38 -11.14
N ILE A 111 -2.29 1.50 -10.72
CA ILE A 111 -1.81 2.83 -11.10
C ILE A 111 -0.35 3.02 -10.68
N LEU A 112 -0.04 2.72 -9.42
CA LEU A 112 1.31 2.84 -8.87
C LEU A 112 2.33 2.01 -9.66
N ILE A 113 2.00 0.74 -9.92
CA ILE A 113 2.90 -0.18 -10.61
C ILE A 113 3.05 0.19 -12.08
N LEU A 114 1.99 0.53 -12.77
CA LEU A 114 2.01 0.72 -14.22
C LEU A 114 2.44 2.13 -14.62
N LYS A 115 2.00 3.18 -13.92
CA LYS A 115 2.32 4.57 -14.25
C LYS A 115 3.59 5.07 -13.55
N ASP A 116 3.77 4.80 -12.26
CA ASP A 116 4.84 5.40 -11.45
C ASP A 116 6.11 4.58 -11.35
N GLN A 117 6.15 3.38 -11.91
CA GLN A 117 7.21 2.42 -11.65
C GLN A 117 7.40 2.12 -10.15
N GLY A 118 6.35 2.33 -9.37
CA GLY A 118 6.34 2.09 -7.94
C GLY A 118 6.31 0.62 -7.58
N LEU A 119 6.37 0.38 -6.30
CA LEU A 119 6.32 -0.93 -5.67
C LEU A 119 5.28 -0.95 -4.56
N VAL A 120 4.65 -2.07 -4.39
CA VAL A 120 3.71 -2.34 -3.32
C VAL A 120 4.34 -3.37 -2.38
N LEU A 121 4.29 -3.10 -1.07
CA LEU A 121 4.88 -3.97 -0.07
C LEU A 121 3.81 -4.41 0.93
N HIS A 122 3.76 -5.68 1.28
CA HIS A 122 2.99 -6.16 2.42
C HIS A 122 3.82 -5.93 3.70
N ALA A 123 3.60 -4.79 4.34
CA ALA A 123 4.49 -4.28 5.36
C ALA A 123 3.77 -3.36 6.35
N VAL A 124 4.45 -3.03 7.44
CA VAL A 124 4.11 -1.88 8.29
C VAL A 124 5.04 -0.72 7.95
N ALA A 125 4.47 0.45 7.72
CA ALA A 125 5.20 1.70 7.53
C ALA A 125 5.02 2.62 8.75
N VAL A 126 6.11 2.93 9.41
CA VAL A 126 6.15 3.79 10.59
C VAL A 126 6.87 5.09 10.25
N LEU A 127 6.19 6.21 10.44
CA LEU A 127 6.74 7.55 10.29
C LEU A 127 7.27 8.04 11.63
N ARG A 128 8.54 8.41 11.66
CA ARG A 128 9.24 8.98 12.81
C ARG A 128 10.21 10.06 12.33
N ASP A 129 10.16 11.24 12.90
CA ASP A 129 11.02 12.38 12.54
C ASP A 129 10.98 12.72 11.03
N ASP A 130 9.78 12.72 10.42
CA ASP A 130 9.55 12.92 8.97
C ASP A 130 10.23 11.90 8.02
N GLU A 131 10.76 10.80 8.55
CA GLU A 131 11.34 9.70 7.79
C GLU A 131 10.56 8.40 8.03
N VAL A 132 10.42 7.57 7.00
CA VAL A 132 9.67 6.30 7.09
C VAL A 132 10.60 5.12 7.25
N TYR A 133 10.22 4.25 8.16
CA TYR A 133 10.81 2.95 8.41
C TYR A 133 9.80 1.87 8.03
N VAL A 134 10.18 0.97 7.13
CA VAL A 134 9.30 -0.08 6.61
C VAL A 134 9.71 -1.43 7.17
N PHE A 135 8.73 -2.15 7.74
CA PHE A 135 8.95 -3.46 8.37
C PHE A 135 8.21 -4.55 7.59
N LEU A 136 8.99 -5.45 7.02
CA LEU A 136 8.55 -6.55 6.15
C LEU A 136 8.53 -7.88 6.90
N GLY A 137 7.76 -8.81 6.40
CA GLY A 137 7.76 -10.20 6.88
C GLY A 137 6.42 -10.89 6.69
N PRO A 138 6.40 -12.23 6.76
CA PRO A 138 5.19 -13.01 6.60
C PRO A 138 4.15 -12.72 7.70
N SER A 139 2.95 -13.26 7.54
CA SER A 139 1.95 -13.19 8.61
C SER A 139 2.53 -13.77 9.92
N GLY A 140 2.28 -13.08 11.02
CA GLY A 140 2.82 -13.49 12.32
C GLY A 140 4.28 -13.15 12.58
N SER A 141 5.01 -12.50 11.68
CA SER A 141 6.42 -12.10 11.89
C SER A 141 6.60 -11.04 12.99
N GLY A 142 5.55 -10.31 13.35
CA GLY A 142 5.61 -9.24 14.36
C GLY A 142 5.39 -7.84 13.82
N LYS A 143 4.89 -7.67 12.57
CA LYS A 143 4.57 -6.36 12.00
C LYS A 143 3.66 -5.53 12.91
N THR A 144 2.52 -6.09 13.33
CA THR A 144 1.60 -5.45 14.30
C THR A 144 2.28 -5.16 15.64
N THR A 145 3.17 -6.05 16.09
CA THR A 145 3.93 -5.83 17.33
C THR A 145 4.85 -4.60 17.22
N VAL A 146 5.54 -4.42 16.09
CA VAL A 146 6.37 -3.22 15.85
C VAL A 146 5.51 -1.96 15.91
N ALA A 147 4.34 -1.94 15.25
CA ALA A 147 3.41 -0.81 15.30
C ALA A 147 2.96 -0.50 16.73
N GLN A 148 2.60 -1.54 17.52
CA GLN A 148 2.19 -1.40 18.92
C GLN A 148 3.32 -0.85 19.81
N LEU A 149 4.55 -1.30 19.58
CA LEU A 149 5.74 -0.88 20.34
C LEU A 149 6.35 0.45 19.86
N SER A 150 5.66 1.15 18.97
CA SER A 150 6.05 2.47 18.46
C SER A 150 4.98 3.53 18.80
N PRO A 151 4.63 3.73 20.11
CA PRO A 151 3.50 4.59 20.50
C PRO A 151 3.68 6.06 20.12
N GLU A 152 4.93 6.54 20.08
CA GLU A 152 5.28 7.92 19.73
C GLU A 152 5.35 8.18 18.21
N CYS A 153 5.13 7.16 17.41
CA CYS A 153 5.24 7.22 15.96
C CYS A 153 3.85 7.20 15.29
N ILE A 154 3.80 7.71 14.07
CA ILE A 154 2.63 7.60 13.20
C ILE A 154 2.72 6.29 12.41
N VAL A 155 1.69 5.49 12.40
CA VAL A 155 1.57 4.29 11.54
C VAL A 155 0.86 4.70 10.26
N LEU A 156 1.61 4.83 9.17
CA LEU A 156 1.07 5.23 7.86
C LEU A 156 0.23 4.13 7.22
N SER A 157 0.68 2.90 7.36
CA SER A 157 -0.02 1.69 6.91
C SER A 157 0.50 0.48 7.68
N ASP A 158 -0.34 -0.52 7.90
CA ASP A 158 0.01 -1.78 8.58
C ASP A 158 -0.36 -3.03 7.76
N ASP A 159 -0.70 -2.84 6.48
CA ASP A 159 -0.99 -3.92 5.54
C ASP A 159 -0.29 -3.68 4.19
N ILE A 160 -0.73 -2.66 3.44
CA ILE A 160 -0.23 -2.36 2.09
C ILE A 160 0.48 -1.01 2.09
N VAL A 161 1.75 -1.02 1.74
CA VAL A 161 2.62 0.15 1.70
C VAL A 161 2.96 0.48 0.25
N PHE A 162 2.71 1.73 -0.16
CA PHE A 162 3.05 2.26 -1.48
C PHE A 162 4.40 2.96 -1.44
N VAL A 163 5.31 2.47 -2.28
CA VAL A 163 6.67 3.00 -2.40
C VAL A 163 6.91 3.47 -3.82
N LYS A 164 7.29 4.74 -3.98
CA LYS A 164 7.61 5.34 -5.30
C LYS A 164 9.04 5.82 -5.37
N PRO A 165 9.69 5.78 -6.54
CA PRO A 165 10.89 6.57 -6.78
C PRO A 165 10.63 8.06 -6.50
N PHE A 166 11.54 8.69 -5.77
CA PHE A 166 11.48 10.10 -5.43
C PHE A 166 12.79 10.77 -5.82
N GLY A 167 12.75 11.59 -6.88
CA GLY A 167 13.97 12.09 -7.49
C GLY A 167 14.82 10.98 -8.14
N ARG A 168 16.15 11.16 -8.15
CA ARG A 168 17.07 10.24 -8.88
C ARG A 168 17.57 9.08 -8.03
N SER A 169 17.70 9.27 -6.72
CA SER A 169 18.41 8.35 -5.83
C SER A 169 17.69 8.07 -4.50
N SER A 170 16.40 8.33 -4.41
CA SER A 170 15.61 8.11 -3.20
C SER A 170 14.25 7.50 -3.52
N TYR A 171 13.56 7.09 -2.48
CA TYR A 171 12.20 6.58 -2.52
C TYR A 171 11.35 7.29 -1.48
N ALA A 172 10.06 7.42 -1.75
CA ALA A 172 9.08 7.89 -0.78
C ALA A 172 8.01 6.84 -0.53
N VAL A 173 7.50 6.83 0.68
CA VAL A 173 6.33 6.07 1.10
C VAL A 173 5.14 7.01 1.21
N PHE A 174 4.00 6.56 0.72
CA PHE A 174 2.76 7.32 0.74
C PHE A 174 1.75 6.67 1.70
N PRO A 175 0.97 7.48 2.45
CA PRO A 175 -0.20 6.99 3.15
C PRO A 175 -1.16 6.30 2.17
N THR A 176 -1.82 5.26 2.63
CA THR A 176 -2.77 4.50 1.82
C THR A 176 -4.13 4.39 2.51
N PRO A 177 -5.24 4.33 1.76
CA PRO A 177 -6.55 3.98 2.32
C PRO A 177 -6.70 2.45 2.50
N CYS A 178 -5.60 1.70 2.50
CA CYS A 178 -5.55 0.25 2.68
C CYS A 178 -5.26 -0.01 4.16
N TRP A 179 -6.31 -0.10 4.96
CA TRP A 179 -6.19 -0.16 6.40
C TRP A 179 -6.15 -1.60 6.90
N GLY A 180 -5.19 -1.86 7.77
CA GLY A 180 -5.22 -2.92 8.73
C GLY A 180 -5.78 -2.39 10.09
N ASP A 181 -5.38 -3.03 11.17
CA ASP A 181 -5.92 -2.76 12.51
C ASP A 181 -5.17 -1.66 13.28
N MET A 182 -3.98 -1.24 12.80
CA MET A 182 -3.02 -0.45 13.57
C MET A 182 -2.70 0.92 12.99
N GLN A 183 -3.39 1.34 11.94
CA GLN A 183 -3.18 2.66 11.36
C GLN A 183 -3.57 3.75 12.37
N ARG A 184 -2.69 4.69 12.65
CA ARG A 184 -2.91 5.73 13.64
C ARG A 184 -2.05 6.97 13.40
N GLY A 185 -2.46 8.07 14.03
CA GLY A 185 -1.77 9.36 14.05
C GLY A 185 -2.19 10.28 12.92
N ASP A 186 -2.07 11.56 13.15
CA ASP A 186 -2.34 12.59 12.16
C ASP A 186 -1.18 12.65 11.17
N ARG A 187 -1.52 12.63 9.88
CA ARG A 187 -0.56 12.66 8.79
C ARG A 187 -1.07 13.50 7.64
N GLU A 188 -0.14 14.14 6.96
CA GLU A 188 -0.43 14.77 5.68
C GLU A 188 -0.50 13.70 4.57
N ASN A 189 -1.35 13.92 3.58
CA ASN A 189 -1.43 13.08 2.39
C ASN A 189 -0.31 13.45 1.39
N ARG A 190 0.92 13.14 1.75
CA ARG A 190 2.13 13.38 0.94
C ARG A 190 3.10 12.21 1.00
N GLY A 191 4.10 12.23 0.12
CA GLY A 191 5.21 11.28 0.19
C GLY A 191 6.20 11.63 1.29
N TYR A 192 6.58 10.65 2.08
CA TYR A 192 7.60 10.75 3.13
C TYR A 192 8.84 9.98 2.72
N PRO A 193 10.07 10.50 2.96
CA PRO A 193 11.31 9.81 2.58
C PRO A 193 11.42 8.43 3.22
N LEU A 194 11.68 7.41 2.41
CA LEU A 194 11.97 6.06 2.90
C LEU A 194 13.40 5.98 3.39
N LYS A 195 13.58 5.85 4.69
CA LYS A 195 14.90 5.85 5.33
C LYS A 195 15.57 4.50 5.36
N MET A 196 14.85 3.49 5.86
CA MET A 196 15.37 2.14 6.05
C MET A 196 14.26 1.11 5.91
N MET A 197 14.64 -0.11 5.56
CA MET A 197 13.74 -1.26 5.48
C MET A 197 14.25 -2.40 6.36
N PHE A 198 13.33 -3.13 6.98
CA PHE A 198 13.66 -4.22 7.90
C PHE A 198 12.83 -5.46 7.58
N LYS A 199 13.49 -6.58 7.35
CA LYS A 199 12.84 -7.87 7.43
C LYS A 199 12.81 -8.34 8.88
N LEU A 200 11.63 -8.65 9.38
CA LEU A 200 11.44 -9.04 10.76
C LEU A 200 11.83 -10.51 10.99
N ALA A 201 12.66 -10.73 12.00
CA ALA A 201 12.98 -12.04 12.56
C ALA A 201 12.75 -12.00 14.07
N ARG A 202 11.97 -12.97 14.60
CA ARG A 202 11.75 -13.07 16.05
C ARG A 202 12.98 -13.63 16.73
N ASP A 203 13.43 -12.96 17.80
CA ASP A 203 14.56 -13.39 18.60
C ASP A 203 14.35 -12.94 20.06
N SER A 204 15.15 -13.46 20.98
CA SER A 204 15.28 -12.98 22.35
C SER A 204 16.19 -11.76 22.46
N GLU A 205 17.08 -11.56 21.48
CA GLU A 205 18.00 -10.43 21.41
C GLU A 205 17.61 -9.45 20.31
N VAL A 206 18.14 -8.22 20.40
CA VAL A 206 17.87 -7.18 19.41
C VAL A 206 19.17 -6.80 18.70
N TYR A 207 19.23 -7.12 17.42
CA TYR A 207 20.35 -6.74 16.56
C TYR A 207 19.91 -6.63 15.10
N LEU A 208 20.71 -5.94 14.30
CA LEU A 208 20.52 -5.76 12.85
C LEU A 208 21.61 -6.54 12.10
N ARG A 209 21.20 -7.29 11.11
CA ARG A 209 22.09 -7.96 10.15
C ARG A 209 21.84 -7.38 8.76
N PRO A 210 22.90 -6.97 8.00
CA PRO A 210 22.69 -6.53 6.63
C PRO A 210 21.86 -7.57 5.84
N TYR A 211 20.84 -7.09 5.12
CA TYR A 211 19.93 -7.92 4.36
C TYR A 211 20.23 -7.77 2.88
N GLY A 212 20.66 -8.86 2.25
CA GLY A 212 21.14 -8.85 0.88
C GLY A 212 20.04 -9.00 -0.17
N LEU A 213 20.39 -8.66 -1.41
CA LEU A 213 19.50 -8.73 -2.56
C LEU A 213 18.93 -10.13 -2.81
N ALA A 214 19.74 -11.18 -2.63
CA ALA A 214 19.31 -12.56 -2.87
C ALA A 214 18.21 -13.00 -1.88
N GLU A 215 18.30 -12.50 -0.66
CA GLU A 215 17.34 -12.79 0.42
C GLU A 215 16.04 -12.00 0.24
N GLY A 216 16.11 -10.76 -0.33
CA GLY A 216 14.97 -9.87 -0.53
C GLY A 216 14.02 -10.29 -1.66
N ILE A 217 14.48 -11.13 -2.58
CA ILE A 217 13.66 -11.57 -3.72
C ILE A 217 12.43 -12.36 -3.26
N SER A 218 12.51 -13.13 -2.19
CA SER A 218 11.37 -13.91 -1.68
C SER A 218 10.18 -13.03 -1.23
N GLU A 219 10.43 -11.81 -0.79
CA GLU A 219 9.39 -10.87 -0.34
C GLU A 219 8.55 -10.33 -1.51
N VAL A 220 9.11 -10.32 -2.73
CA VAL A 220 8.39 -9.89 -3.97
C VAL A 220 7.17 -10.76 -4.22
N PHE A 221 7.26 -12.05 -3.90
CA PHE A 221 6.16 -13.00 -4.15
C PHE A 221 5.07 -12.98 -3.07
N THR A 222 5.25 -12.21 -2.00
CA THR A 222 4.21 -12.03 -0.98
C THR A 222 3.23 -10.92 -1.33
N ILE A 223 3.45 -10.21 -2.45
CA ILE A 223 2.59 -9.12 -2.88
C ILE A 223 1.38 -9.69 -3.62
N PRO A 224 0.17 -9.52 -3.10
CA PRO A 224 -1.01 -9.90 -3.83
C PRO A 224 -1.19 -9.00 -5.06
N HIS A 225 -1.52 -9.64 -6.19
CA HIS A 225 -2.04 -8.96 -7.38
C HIS A 225 -1.06 -8.11 -8.21
N ILE A 226 0.19 -8.58 -8.39
CA ILE A 226 1.05 -7.99 -9.43
C ILE A 226 0.47 -8.38 -10.80
N PRO A 227 0.20 -7.40 -11.70
CA PRO A 227 -0.30 -7.69 -13.05
C PRO A 227 0.79 -8.27 -13.94
N LEU A 228 1.17 -9.53 -13.71
CA LEU A 228 2.26 -10.21 -14.45
C LEU A 228 1.94 -10.39 -15.95
N ASP A 229 0.69 -10.24 -16.36
CA ASP A 229 0.31 -10.24 -17.78
C ASP A 229 0.71 -8.94 -18.49
N THR A 230 0.81 -7.82 -17.76
CA THR A 230 1.15 -6.50 -18.30
C THR A 230 2.55 -6.04 -17.91
N LEU A 231 3.10 -6.58 -16.84
CA LEU A 231 4.43 -6.29 -16.33
C LEU A 231 5.21 -7.58 -16.15
N SER A 232 6.34 -7.72 -16.84
CA SER A 232 7.14 -8.94 -16.70
C SER A 232 7.71 -9.06 -15.28
N LEU A 233 7.82 -10.30 -14.79
CA LEU A 233 8.48 -10.59 -13.51
C LEU A 233 9.91 -9.99 -13.48
N LYS A 234 10.61 -9.96 -14.63
CA LYS A 234 11.93 -9.35 -14.77
C LYS A 234 11.91 -7.85 -14.45
N ASP A 235 10.88 -7.12 -14.88
CA ASP A 235 10.75 -5.68 -14.61
C ASP A 235 10.43 -5.44 -13.12
N VAL A 236 9.58 -6.24 -12.52
CA VAL A 236 9.32 -6.19 -11.08
C VAL A 236 10.60 -6.42 -10.29
N LEU A 237 11.33 -7.48 -10.60
CA LEU A 237 12.61 -7.80 -9.95
C LEU A 237 13.65 -6.68 -10.13
N LYS A 238 13.70 -6.04 -11.31
CA LYS A 238 14.60 -4.90 -11.58
C LYS A 238 14.28 -3.71 -10.66
N ARG A 239 13.00 -3.41 -10.43
CA ARG A 239 12.57 -2.33 -9.53
C ARG A 239 12.93 -2.63 -8.08
N TYR A 240 12.71 -3.85 -7.61
CA TYR A 240 13.13 -4.28 -6.29
C TYR A 240 14.64 -4.20 -6.09
N ARG A 241 15.41 -4.68 -7.08
CA ARG A 241 16.87 -4.55 -7.04
C ARG A 241 17.31 -3.10 -6.88
N ARG A 242 16.66 -2.20 -7.62
CA ARG A 242 16.95 -0.76 -7.53
C ARG A 242 16.60 -0.21 -6.13
N LEU A 243 15.45 -0.58 -5.58
CA LEU A 243 15.06 -0.18 -4.23
C LEU A 243 16.10 -0.64 -3.20
N LEU A 244 16.44 -1.93 -3.19
CA LEU A 244 17.40 -2.51 -2.24
C LEU A 244 18.85 -2.02 -2.42
N ALA A 245 19.19 -1.50 -3.59
CA ALA A 245 20.48 -0.87 -3.83
C ALA A 245 20.56 0.59 -3.33
N MET A 246 19.42 1.24 -3.14
CA MET A 246 19.33 2.65 -2.75
C MET A 246 18.90 2.86 -1.30
N VAL A 247 18.13 1.91 -0.74
CA VAL A 247 17.60 2.01 0.62
C VAL A 247 18.29 0.98 1.50
N PRO A 248 18.92 1.40 2.61
CA PRO A 248 19.53 0.47 3.58
C PRO A 248 18.50 -0.55 4.06
N CYS A 249 18.84 -1.83 3.93
CA CYS A 249 17.95 -2.92 4.28
C CYS A 249 18.64 -3.91 5.23
N TYR A 250 17.95 -4.29 6.31
CA TYR A 250 18.46 -5.15 7.36
C TYR A 250 17.45 -6.26 7.70
N GLU A 251 17.96 -7.41 8.09
CA GLU A 251 17.16 -8.34 8.88
C GLU A 251 17.22 -7.87 10.34
N MET A 252 16.08 -7.56 10.90
CA MET A 252 15.94 -7.10 12.28
C MET A 252 15.49 -8.25 13.16
N HIS A 253 16.42 -8.76 13.96
CA HIS A 253 16.13 -9.66 15.07
C HIS A 253 15.63 -8.83 16.25
N PHE A 254 14.48 -9.17 16.81
CA PHE A 254 13.90 -8.38 17.88
C PHE A 254 13.06 -9.19 18.86
N ALA A 255 13.18 -8.82 20.12
CA ALA A 255 12.29 -9.22 21.19
C ALA A 255 11.01 -8.34 21.17
N ARG A 256 9.97 -8.78 21.87
CA ARG A 256 8.71 -8.03 21.98
C ARG A 256 8.82 -6.83 22.94
N ASP A 257 9.82 -5.97 22.68
CA ASP A 257 10.03 -4.73 23.42
C ASP A 257 10.56 -3.63 22.48
N GLY A 258 10.52 -2.38 22.93
CA GLY A 258 10.88 -1.22 22.11
C GLY A 258 12.39 -1.02 21.87
N ARG A 259 13.29 -1.91 22.34
CA ARG A 259 14.76 -1.77 22.17
C ARG A 259 15.21 -1.75 20.72
N PHE A 260 14.40 -2.26 19.79
CA PHE A 260 14.73 -2.24 18.37
C PHE A 260 14.92 -0.81 17.83
N TRP A 261 14.22 0.19 18.36
CA TRP A 261 14.44 1.57 17.97
C TRP A 261 15.84 2.07 18.32
N GLN A 262 16.40 1.63 19.46
CA GLN A 262 17.78 1.95 19.83
C GLN A 262 18.81 1.31 18.88
N ALA A 263 18.52 0.10 18.37
CA ALA A 263 19.36 -0.55 17.38
C ALA A 263 19.30 0.19 16.04
N ILE A 264 18.12 0.62 15.61
CA ILE A 264 17.91 1.42 14.41
C ILE A 264 18.65 2.77 14.51
N ASP A 265 18.54 3.46 15.65
CA ASP A 265 19.19 4.76 15.86
C ASP A 265 20.73 4.64 15.80
N ARG A 266 21.31 3.60 16.39
CA ARG A 266 22.76 3.32 16.28
C ARG A 266 23.20 3.10 14.85
N GLU A 267 22.44 2.32 14.08
CA GLU A 267 22.78 2.07 12.68
C GLU A 267 22.62 3.31 11.82
N ARG A 268 21.57 4.11 12.04
CA ARG A 268 21.38 5.42 11.38
C ARG A 268 22.57 6.35 11.58
N MET A 269 23.09 6.43 12.82
CA MET A 269 24.28 7.21 13.13
C MET A 269 25.53 6.68 12.42
N SER A 270 25.70 5.36 12.38
CA SER A 270 26.81 4.71 11.68
C SER A 270 26.81 4.99 10.18
N LEU A 271 25.63 4.99 9.52
CA LEU A 271 25.51 5.33 8.11
C LEU A 271 25.84 6.79 7.84
N ALA A 272 25.35 7.72 8.64
CA ALA A 272 25.63 9.14 8.50
C ALA A 272 27.14 9.46 8.59
N LEU A 273 27.88 8.73 9.43
CA LEU A 273 29.35 8.88 9.57
C LEU A 273 30.13 8.33 8.36
N LYS A 274 29.54 7.45 7.54
CA LYS A 274 30.17 6.89 6.35
C LYS A 274 29.93 7.73 5.09
N GLU A 275 28.94 8.60 5.10
CA GLU A 275 28.57 9.48 3.98
C GLU A 275 29.22 10.87 4.07
N GLY A 276 29.78 11.26 5.22
CA GLY A 276 30.50 12.52 5.47
C GLY A 276 32.01 12.33 5.44
#